data_b0129b5d209521e94ed097420e67d881
#
_entry.id   b0129b5d209521e94ed097420e67d881
#
_cell.length_a   1.000
_cell.length_b   1.000
_cell.length_c   1.000
_cell.angle_alpha   90.00
_cell.angle_beta   90.00
_cell.angle_gamma   90.00
#
_symmetry.space_group_name_H-M   'P 1'
#
loop_
_entity.id
_entity.type
_entity.pdbx_description
1 polymer ?
#
loop_
_entity_poly.entity_id
_entity_poly.type
_entity_poly.pdbx_seq_one_letter_code
_entity_poly.pdbx_strand_id
1 'polypeptide(L)'
;MTNCIAICQDLALYGPLEFLYTVEYYTNPLALFSISLGTAWLVILFLVSGPFEVGACRFLLESSPTHKVPFSRVAFGFNANYGNVVLTQFLRRLFNALWFLLLIVPGIIRSLGYFAVPFILAENPHLHYRRVIRLSLDMTQGYKWDIFVTFLSFLGWYLLDVCTLGILGIFYVNPYCYATQAEMYRFLRTRALENGIATLEELPGVQPLPQ
;
A
#
# COMPACT_ATOMS: atom_id res chain seq x y z
N MET A 1 46.80 27.51 -2.77
CA MET A 1 46.99 26.68 -3.96
C MET A 1 47.44 25.25 -3.66
N THR A 2 48.08 24.97 -2.55
CA THR A 2 48.57 23.65 -2.13
C THR A 2 47.48 22.64 -1.78
N ASN A 3 46.30 23.08 -1.29
CA ASN A 3 45.25 22.15 -0.86
C ASN A 3 44.47 21.51 -2.05
N CYS A 4 44.33 22.19 -3.19
CA CYS A 4 43.64 21.60 -4.35
C CYS A 4 44.44 20.49 -5.05
N ILE A 5 45.76 20.62 -5.05
CA ILE A 5 46.64 19.62 -5.66
C ILE A 5 46.66 18.34 -4.78
N ALA A 6 46.68 18.50 -3.46
CA ALA A 6 46.58 17.36 -2.53
C ALA A 6 45.27 16.61 -2.64
N ILE A 7 44.14 17.34 -2.71
CA ILE A 7 42.81 16.73 -2.91
C ILE A 7 42.74 16.01 -4.26
N CYS A 8 43.26 16.58 -5.34
CA CYS A 8 43.32 15.92 -6.64
C CYS A 8 44.24 14.69 -6.65
N GLN A 9 45.35 14.72 -5.91
CA GLN A 9 46.24 13.57 -5.76
C GLN A 9 45.60 12.46 -4.90
N ASP A 10 44.90 12.81 -3.83
CA ASP A 10 44.15 11.83 -3.02
C ASP A 10 42.98 11.22 -3.81
N LEU A 11 42.23 11.99 -4.57
CA LEU A 11 41.18 11.47 -5.46
C LEU A 11 41.70 10.58 -6.58
N ALA A 12 42.88 10.93 -7.12
CA ALA A 12 43.51 10.13 -8.18
C ALA A 12 44.14 8.82 -7.68
N LEU A 13 44.57 8.79 -6.42
CA LEU A 13 45.20 7.61 -5.80
C LEU A 13 44.16 6.67 -5.14
N TYR A 14 43.19 7.24 -4.42
CA TYR A 14 42.21 6.44 -3.69
C TYR A 14 40.95 6.16 -4.52
N GLY A 15 40.57 7.03 -5.44
CA GLY A 15 39.40 6.84 -6.29
C GLY A 15 39.41 5.56 -7.12
N PRO A 16 40.50 5.22 -7.82
CA PRO A 16 40.61 3.95 -8.55
C PRO A 16 40.67 2.74 -7.62
N LEU A 17 41.30 2.85 -6.45
CA LEU A 17 41.39 1.76 -5.49
C LEU A 17 40.03 1.52 -4.80
N GLU A 18 39.32 2.58 -4.41
CA GLU A 18 37.95 2.43 -3.90
C GLU A 18 37.00 1.88 -4.96
N PHE A 19 37.14 2.28 -6.22
CA PHE A 19 36.37 1.73 -7.31
C PHE A 19 36.68 0.25 -7.53
N LEU A 20 37.94 -0.15 -7.53
CA LEU A 20 38.36 -1.56 -7.66
C LEU A 20 37.87 -2.38 -6.47
N TYR A 21 37.93 -1.86 -5.23
CA TYR A 21 37.42 -2.51 -4.04
C TYR A 21 35.90 -2.67 -4.09
N THR A 22 35.19 -1.66 -4.57
CA THR A 22 33.72 -1.71 -4.76
C THR A 22 33.35 -2.73 -5.84
N VAL A 23 34.08 -2.77 -6.97
CA VAL A 23 33.87 -3.75 -8.04
C VAL A 23 34.17 -5.16 -7.54
N GLU A 24 35.25 -5.37 -6.81
CA GLU A 24 35.63 -6.66 -6.21
C GLU A 24 34.57 -7.13 -5.19
N TYR A 25 34.05 -6.21 -4.37
CA TYR A 25 32.96 -6.50 -3.43
C TYR A 25 31.69 -6.97 -4.17
N TYR A 26 31.26 -6.23 -5.22
CA TYR A 26 30.05 -6.59 -5.97
C TYR A 26 30.23 -7.80 -6.90
N THR A 27 31.46 -8.16 -7.28
CA THR A 27 31.73 -9.37 -8.07
C THR A 27 31.99 -10.60 -7.19
N ASN A 28 32.15 -10.43 -5.88
CA ASN A 28 32.29 -11.54 -4.96
C ASN A 28 31.03 -12.43 -5.01
N PRO A 29 31.14 -13.74 -5.27
CA PRO A 29 30.00 -14.64 -5.39
C PRO A 29 29.11 -14.68 -4.12
N LEU A 30 29.67 -14.47 -2.94
CA LEU A 30 28.90 -14.38 -1.69
C LEU A 30 28.10 -13.09 -1.61
N ALA A 31 28.66 -11.95 -2.07
CA ALA A 31 27.94 -10.68 -2.14
C ALA A 31 26.80 -10.74 -3.16
N LEU A 32 27.06 -11.29 -4.35
CA LEU A 32 26.03 -11.51 -5.38
C LEU A 32 24.92 -12.44 -4.88
N PHE A 33 25.27 -13.49 -4.17
CA PHE A 33 24.28 -14.39 -3.56
C PHE A 33 23.43 -13.69 -2.50
N SER A 34 24.03 -12.91 -1.61
CA SER A 34 23.28 -12.14 -0.58
C SER A 34 22.37 -11.08 -1.19
N ILE A 35 22.82 -10.37 -2.23
CA ILE A 35 22.02 -9.39 -2.97
C ILE A 35 20.85 -10.09 -3.68
N SER A 36 21.11 -11.24 -4.32
CA SER A 36 20.06 -12.00 -5.02
C SER A 36 19.00 -12.54 -4.05
N LEU A 37 19.39 -13.03 -2.89
CA LEU A 37 18.46 -13.45 -1.83
C LEU A 37 17.65 -12.26 -1.30
N GLY A 38 18.29 -11.11 -1.05
CA GLY A 38 17.63 -9.90 -0.61
C GLY A 38 16.61 -9.38 -1.61
N THR A 39 16.96 -9.34 -2.89
CA THR A 39 16.04 -8.93 -3.96
C THR A 39 14.89 -9.93 -4.15
N ALA A 40 15.16 -11.23 -4.11
CA ALA A 40 14.12 -12.26 -4.16
C ALA A 40 13.14 -12.13 -2.99
N TRP A 41 13.65 -11.89 -1.78
CA TRP A 41 12.83 -11.65 -0.59
C TRP A 41 11.92 -10.44 -0.74
N LEU A 42 12.45 -9.30 -1.25
CA LEU A 42 11.66 -8.10 -1.50
C LEU A 42 10.56 -8.34 -2.54
N VAL A 43 10.86 -9.10 -3.60
CA VAL A 43 9.86 -9.48 -4.62
C VAL A 43 8.77 -10.35 -4.01
N ILE A 44 9.12 -11.33 -3.19
CA ILE A 44 8.15 -12.19 -2.49
C ILE A 44 7.26 -11.35 -1.57
N LEU A 45 7.85 -10.50 -0.72
CA LEU A 45 7.09 -9.61 0.15
C LEU A 45 6.14 -8.71 -0.64
N PHE A 46 6.59 -8.20 -1.78
CA PHE A 46 5.79 -7.37 -2.65
C PHE A 46 4.59 -8.13 -3.24
N LEU A 47 4.80 -9.34 -3.74
CA LEU A 47 3.75 -10.19 -4.33
C LEU A 47 2.72 -10.63 -3.28
N VAL A 48 3.14 -10.88 -2.05
CA VAL A 48 2.27 -11.34 -0.96
C VAL A 48 1.51 -10.19 -0.31
N SER A 49 2.13 -9.01 -0.15
CA SER A 49 1.54 -7.90 0.59
C SER A 49 0.27 -7.33 -0.04
N GLY A 50 0.18 -7.30 -1.38
CA GLY A 50 -1.01 -6.80 -2.10
C GLY A 50 -2.26 -7.65 -1.86
N PRO A 51 -2.23 -8.95 -2.16
CA PRO A 51 -3.33 -9.87 -1.89
C PRO A 51 -3.71 -9.94 -0.40
N PHE A 52 -2.73 -9.87 0.49
CA PHE A 52 -2.97 -9.85 1.93
C PHE A 52 -3.75 -8.59 2.36
N GLU A 53 -3.38 -7.41 1.85
CA GLU A 53 -4.09 -6.15 2.08
C GLU A 53 -5.55 -6.24 1.62
N VAL A 54 -5.80 -6.78 0.42
CA VAL A 54 -7.15 -6.99 -0.12
C VAL A 54 -7.96 -7.98 0.73
N GLY A 55 -7.34 -9.08 1.17
CA GLY A 55 -7.96 -10.05 2.05
C GLY A 55 -8.33 -9.47 3.42
N ALA A 56 -7.46 -8.63 3.99
CA ALA A 56 -7.74 -7.91 5.22
C ALA A 56 -8.94 -6.93 5.06
N CYS A 57 -8.97 -6.18 3.94
CA CYS A 57 -10.11 -5.32 3.61
C CYS A 57 -11.41 -6.14 3.48
N ARG A 58 -11.36 -7.32 2.84
CA ARG A 58 -12.51 -8.23 2.73
C ARG A 58 -13.00 -8.69 4.10
N PHE A 59 -12.09 -9.13 4.96
CA PHE A 59 -12.41 -9.53 6.32
C PHE A 59 -13.11 -8.40 7.10
N LEU A 60 -12.63 -7.16 6.99
CA LEU A 60 -13.21 -6.00 7.66
C LEU A 60 -14.59 -5.63 7.11
N LEU A 61 -14.79 -5.74 5.79
CA LEU A 61 -16.08 -5.48 5.16
C LEU A 61 -17.13 -6.53 5.52
N GLU A 62 -16.72 -7.79 5.66
CA GLU A 62 -17.59 -8.88 6.11
C GLU A 62 -17.86 -8.84 7.62
N SER A 63 -16.94 -8.29 8.41
CA SER A 63 -17.07 -8.20 9.86
C SER A 63 -18.19 -7.25 10.24
N SER A 64 -19.15 -7.79 11.01
CA SER A 64 -20.25 -7.05 11.61
C SER A 64 -20.38 -7.47 13.07
N PRO A 65 -20.93 -6.62 13.96
CA PRO A 65 -21.15 -7.01 15.35
C PRO A 65 -21.97 -8.30 15.51
N THR A 66 -22.79 -8.63 14.52
CA THR A 66 -23.67 -9.80 14.50
C THR A 66 -23.05 -11.05 13.85
N HIS A 67 -21.99 -10.91 13.05
CA HIS A 67 -21.40 -12.02 12.29
C HIS A 67 -19.92 -12.23 12.63
N LYS A 68 -19.58 -13.41 13.10
CA LYS A 68 -18.19 -13.86 13.27
C LYS A 68 -17.66 -14.36 11.92
N VAL A 69 -16.77 -13.62 11.31
CA VAL A 69 -16.11 -13.99 10.07
C VAL A 69 -14.89 -14.87 10.37
N PRO A 70 -14.71 -16.02 9.71
CA PRO A 70 -13.53 -16.84 9.91
C PRO A 70 -12.27 -16.10 9.40
N PHE A 71 -11.18 -16.21 10.15
CA PHE A 71 -9.90 -15.56 9.81
C PHE A 71 -9.34 -15.99 8.45
N SER A 72 -9.76 -17.16 7.95
CA SER A 72 -9.40 -17.64 6.60
C SER A 72 -9.81 -16.68 5.47
N ARG A 73 -10.73 -15.75 5.71
CA ARG A 73 -11.12 -14.71 4.74
C ARG A 73 -9.98 -13.74 4.40
N VAL A 74 -8.98 -13.63 5.24
CA VAL A 74 -7.77 -12.86 4.93
C VAL A 74 -7.01 -13.44 3.73
N ALA A 75 -7.16 -14.76 3.47
CA ALA A 75 -6.59 -15.41 2.28
C ALA A 75 -7.39 -15.17 0.99
N PHE A 76 -8.51 -14.45 1.02
CA PHE A 76 -9.36 -14.18 -0.15
C PHE A 76 -8.58 -13.59 -1.34
N GLY A 77 -7.69 -12.64 -1.10
CA GLY A 77 -6.89 -12.01 -2.15
C GLY A 77 -5.97 -12.96 -2.92
N PHE A 78 -5.67 -14.13 -2.38
CA PHE A 78 -4.85 -15.16 -3.05
C PHE A 78 -5.69 -16.08 -3.94
N ASN A 79 -6.97 -16.29 -3.60
CA ASN A 79 -7.86 -17.21 -4.30
C ASN A 79 -8.68 -16.53 -5.40
N ALA A 80 -8.92 -15.22 -5.28
CA ALA A 80 -9.82 -14.46 -6.14
C ALA A 80 -9.02 -13.64 -7.16
N ASN A 81 -8.84 -14.16 -8.37
CA ASN A 81 -8.18 -13.48 -9.50
C ASN A 81 -6.84 -12.82 -9.11
N TYR A 82 -5.93 -13.62 -8.54
CA TYR A 82 -4.65 -13.19 -8.00
C TYR A 82 -3.87 -12.23 -8.92
N GLY A 83 -3.81 -12.54 -10.23
CA GLY A 83 -3.08 -11.74 -11.21
C GLY A 83 -3.60 -10.30 -11.31
N ASN A 84 -4.91 -10.12 -11.36
CA ASN A 84 -5.53 -8.79 -11.41
C ASN A 84 -5.33 -8.01 -10.10
N VAL A 85 -5.43 -8.70 -8.95
CA VAL A 85 -5.18 -8.11 -7.63
C VAL A 85 -3.75 -7.61 -7.53
N VAL A 86 -2.77 -8.45 -7.85
CA VAL A 86 -1.34 -8.08 -7.82
C VAL A 86 -1.04 -6.95 -8.79
N LEU A 87 -1.54 -7.03 -10.03
CA LEU A 87 -1.33 -6.00 -11.05
C LEU A 87 -1.91 -4.65 -10.61
N THR A 88 -3.13 -4.64 -10.10
CA THR A 88 -3.79 -3.40 -9.64
C THR A 88 -3.04 -2.77 -8.47
N GLN A 89 -2.63 -3.58 -7.49
CA GLN A 89 -1.86 -3.10 -6.34
C GLN A 89 -0.46 -2.61 -6.74
N PHE A 90 0.17 -3.29 -7.71
CA PHE A 90 1.44 -2.84 -8.29
C PHE A 90 1.30 -1.46 -8.94
N LEU A 91 0.33 -1.31 -9.84
CA LEU A 91 0.11 -0.05 -10.55
C LEU A 91 -0.28 1.08 -9.58
N ARG A 92 -1.10 0.79 -8.57
CA ARG A 92 -1.41 1.75 -7.51
C ARG A 92 -0.15 2.26 -6.81
N ARG A 93 0.73 1.35 -6.38
CA ARG A 93 1.99 1.70 -5.69
C ARG A 93 2.95 2.44 -6.63
N LEU A 94 3.06 1.98 -7.88
CA LEU A 94 3.91 2.61 -8.89
C LEU A 94 3.45 4.05 -9.18
N PHE A 95 2.17 4.26 -9.47
CA PHE A 95 1.65 5.61 -9.71
C PHE A 95 1.81 6.51 -8.49
N ASN A 96 1.58 5.98 -7.31
CA ASN A 96 1.77 6.74 -6.08
C ASN A 96 3.24 7.15 -5.91
N ALA A 97 4.19 6.24 -6.11
CA ALA A 97 5.62 6.52 -6.04
C ALA A 97 6.05 7.58 -7.08
N LEU A 98 5.54 7.50 -8.32
CA LEU A 98 5.82 8.49 -9.36
C LEU A 98 5.32 9.89 -8.97
N TRP A 99 4.14 9.99 -8.37
CA TRP A 99 3.62 11.27 -7.90
C TRP A 99 4.43 11.85 -6.75
N PHE A 100 4.88 11.01 -5.80
CA PHE A 100 5.77 11.45 -4.73
C PHE A 100 7.15 11.88 -5.23
N LEU A 101 7.67 11.20 -6.28
CA LEU A 101 8.92 11.58 -6.93
C LEU A 101 8.82 12.95 -7.61
N LEU A 102 7.65 13.24 -8.21
CA LEU A 102 7.43 14.50 -8.91
C LEU A 102 7.30 15.68 -7.92
N LEU A 103 6.40 15.55 -6.94
CA LEU A 103 6.15 16.55 -5.90
C LEU A 103 5.44 15.91 -4.70
N ILE A 104 5.80 16.31 -3.48
CA ILE A 104 5.22 15.76 -2.24
C ILE A 104 3.73 16.06 -2.13
N VAL A 105 3.31 17.30 -2.36
CA VAL A 105 1.90 17.73 -2.19
C VAL A 105 0.96 16.99 -3.15
N PRO A 106 1.15 16.99 -4.48
CA PRO A 106 0.30 16.20 -5.36
C PRO A 106 0.41 14.68 -5.10
N GLY A 107 1.56 14.19 -4.60
CA GLY A 107 1.71 12.81 -4.15
C GLY A 107 0.72 12.46 -3.03
N ILE A 108 0.61 13.31 -2.00
CA ILE A 108 -0.36 13.14 -0.92
C ILE A 108 -1.79 13.15 -1.47
N ILE A 109 -2.16 14.13 -2.29
CA ILE A 109 -3.52 14.25 -2.86
C ILE A 109 -3.89 13.02 -3.68
N ARG A 110 -2.94 12.45 -4.43
CA ARG A 110 -3.15 11.23 -5.21
C ARG A 110 -3.22 9.97 -4.35
N SER A 111 -2.42 9.88 -3.29
CA SER A 111 -2.48 8.75 -2.36
C SER A 111 -3.84 8.63 -1.68
N LEU A 112 -4.44 9.78 -1.30
CA LEU A 112 -5.81 9.82 -0.79
C LEU A 112 -6.84 9.36 -1.83
N GLY A 113 -6.60 9.67 -3.12
CA GLY A 113 -7.43 9.19 -4.22
C GLY A 113 -7.35 7.68 -4.46
N TYR A 114 -6.24 7.03 -4.09
CA TYR A 114 -6.06 5.58 -4.22
C TYR A 114 -6.48 4.78 -2.97
N PHE A 115 -7.04 5.46 -1.99
CA PHE A 115 -7.48 4.89 -0.72
C PHE A 115 -8.46 3.71 -0.90
N ALA A 116 -9.45 3.86 -1.79
CA ALA A 116 -10.51 2.86 -1.96
C ALA A 116 -10.09 1.63 -2.80
N VAL A 117 -8.94 1.64 -3.48
CA VAL A 117 -8.50 0.55 -4.38
C VAL A 117 -8.52 -0.83 -3.72
N PRO A 118 -7.92 -1.07 -2.53
CA PRO A 118 -7.92 -2.40 -1.93
C PRO A 118 -9.32 -2.86 -1.50
N PHE A 119 -10.20 -1.94 -1.13
CA PHE A 119 -11.59 -2.24 -0.77
C PHE A 119 -12.43 -2.59 -2.00
N ILE A 120 -12.26 -1.88 -3.12
CA ILE A 120 -12.93 -2.21 -4.39
C ILE A 120 -12.54 -3.62 -4.85
N LEU A 121 -11.24 -3.95 -4.78
CA LEU A 121 -10.75 -5.30 -5.12
C LEU A 121 -11.26 -6.35 -4.12
N ALA A 122 -11.48 -5.99 -2.87
CA ALA A 122 -12.07 -6.87 -1.87
C ALA A 122 -13.56 -7.19 -2.18
N GLU A 123 -14.30 -6.27 -2.78
CA GLU A 123 -15.68 -6.51 -3.25
C GLU A 123 -15.69 -7.26 -4.59
N ASN A 124 -14.93 -6.77 -5.58
CA ASN A 124 -14.91 -7.33 -6.93
C ASN A 124 -13.47 -7.47 -7.49
N PRO A 125 -12.83 -8.63 -7.28
CA PRO A 125 -11.47 -8.89 -7.76
C PRO A 125 -11.37 -9.07 -9.28
N HIS A 126 -12.52 -9.23 -9.97
CA HIS A 126 -12.57 -9.39 -11.41
C HIS A 126 -12.67 -8.08 -12.18
N LEU A 127 -12.90 -6.96 -11.48
CA LEU A 127 -12.99 -5.66 -12.11
C LEU A 127 -11.62 -5.24 -12.69
N HIS A 128 -11.63 -4.81 -13.95
CA HIS A 128 -10.40 -4.48 -14.67
C HIS A 128 -9.60 -3.36 -13.94
N TYR A 129 -8.29 -3.50 -13.80
CA TYR A 129 -7.41 -2.61 -13.02
C TYR A 129 -7.59 -1.12 -13.34
N ARG A 130 -7.77 -0.75 -14.63
CA ARG A 130 -8.00 0.65 -15.03
C ARG A 130 -9.28 1.21 -14.46
N ARG A 131 -10.34 0.39 -14.42
CA ARG A 131 -11.62 0.80 -13.84
C ARG A 131 -11.53 0.92 -12.33
N VAL A 132 -10.86 -0.02 -11.64
CA VAL A 132 -10.63 0.02 -10.20
C VAL A 132 -9.93 1.32 -9.79
N ILE A 133 -8.82 1.67 -10.47
CA ILE A 133 -8.06 2.88 -10.17
C ILE A 133 -8.90 4.13 -10.44
N ARG A 134 -9.59 4.20 -11.58
CA ARG A 134 -10.46 5.33 -11.93
C ARG A 134 -11.61 5.46 -10.94
N LEU A 135 -12.29 4.36 -10.64
CA LEU A 135 -13.41 4.34 -9.71
C LEU A 135 -12.99 4.84 -8.31
N SER A 136 -11.83 4.41 -7.82
CA SER A 136 -11.28 4.92 -6.55
C SER A 136 -11.06 6.43 -6.57
N LEU A 137 -10.53 6.97 -7.68
CA LEU A 137 -10.32 8.42 -7.83
C LEU A 137 -11.65 9.19 -7.87
N ASP A 138 -12.64 8.65 -8.59
CA ASP A 138 -13.96 9.28 -8.77
C ASP A 138 -14.75 9.26 -7.44
N MET A 139 -14.73 8.12 -6.71
CA MET A 139 -15.39 7.98 -5.41
C MET A 139 -14.82 8.93 -4.34
N THR A 140 -13.52 9.18 -4.37
CA THR A 140 -12.84 10.03 -3.38
C THR A 140 -12.88 11.51 -3.76
N GLN A 141 -13.35 11.84 -4.96
CA GLN A 141 -13.46 13.24 -5.40
C GLN A 141 -14.51 13.98 -4.55
N GLY A 142 -14.12 15.11 -4.00
CA GLY A 142 -14.93 15.89 -3.06
C GLY A 142 -14.71 15.55 -1.59
N TYR A 143 -14.25 14.31 -1.27
CA TYR A 143 -14.04 13.83 0.10
C TYR A 143 -12.56 13.72 0.50
N LYS A 144 -11.63 14.16 -0.34
CA LYS A 144 -10.19 14.04 -0.06
C LYS A 144 -9.77 14.75 1.21
N TRP A 145 -10.40 15.89 1.52
CA TRP A 145 -10.13 16.62 2.75
C TRP A 145 -10.58 15.85 3.99
N ASP A 146 -11.76 15.27 3.95
CA ASP A 146 -12.29 14.46 5.06
C ASP A 146 -11.43 13.21 5.30
N ILE A 147 -11.00 12.56 4.22
CA ILE A 147 -10.06 11.43 4.27
C ILE A 147 -8.74 11.89 4.91
N PHE A 148 -8.18 13.02 4.47
CA PHE A 148 -6.94 13.57 4.99
C PHE A 148 -7.03 13.88 6.48
N VAL A 149 -8.09 14.58 6.91
CA VAL A 149 -8.33 14.91 8.33
C VAL A 149 -8.47 13.65 9.18
N THR A 150 -9.14 12.63 8.66
CA THR A 150 -9.26 11.33 9.35
C THR A 150 -7.88 10.70 9.54
N PHE A 151 -7.04 10.65 8.52
CA PHE A 151 -5.66 10.14 8.67
C PHE A 151 -4.82 11.01 9.62
N LEU A 152 -5.00 12.32 9.58
CA LEU A 152 -4.31 13.23 10.49
C LEU A 152 -4.71 13.02 11.95
N SER A 153 -5.98 12.67 12.21
CA SER A 153 -6.46 12.38 13.57
C SER A 153 -5.78 11.15 14.18
N PHE A 154 -5.32 10.21 13.35
CA PHE A 154 -4.58 9.04 13.83
C PHE A 154 -3.10 9.34 14.14
N LEU A 155 -2.58 10.51 13.73
CA LEU A 155 -1.19 10.87 13.99
C LEU A 155 -0.86 10.88 15.49
N GLY A 156 -1.79 11.36 16.33
CA GLY A 156 -1.64 11.33 17.79
C GLY A 156 -1.53 9.91 18.34
N TRP A 157 -2.31 8.98 17.79
CA TRP A 157 -2.27 7.56 18.17
C TRP A 157 -0.95 6.89 17.73
N TYR A 158 -0.43 7.23 16.55
CA TYR A 158 0.87 6.74 16.09
C TYR A 158 2.04 7.30 16.93
N LEU A 159 1.94 8.53 17.42
CA LEU A 159 2.93 9.08 18.36
C LEU A 159 2.93 8.30 19.69
N LEU A 160 1.75 7.96 20.23
CA LEU A 160 1.64 7.12 21.41
C LEU A 160 2.17 5.69 21.15
N ASP A 161 1.97 5.16 19.96
CA ASP A 161 2.50 3.85 19.55
C ASP A 161 4.03 3.83 19.60
N VAL A 162 4.68 4.85 19.08
CA VAL A 162 6.14 5.01 19.17
C VAL A 162 6.61 5.05 20.63
N CYS A 163 5.89 5.75 21.53
CA CYS A 163 6.21 5.79 22.96
C CYS A 163 6.06 4.42 23.65
N THR A 164 5.20 3.57 23.13
CA THR A 164 4.96 2.20 23.65
C THR A 164 5.76 1.12 22.91
N LEU A 165 6.78 1.50 22.13
CA LEU A 165 7.62 0.61 21.33
C LEU A 165 6.80 -0.31 20.38
N GLY A 166 5.68 0.20 19.85
CA GLY A 166 4.83 -0.48 18.88
C GLY A 166 3.78 -1.44 19.48
N ILE A 167 3.74 -1.61 20.81
CA ILE A 167 2.78 -2.52 21.47
C ILE A 167 1.34 -2.01 21.26
N LEU A 168 1.12 -0.72 21.46
CA LEU A 168 -0.20 -0.10 21.30
C LEU A 168 -0.70 -0.19 19.86
N GLY A 169 0.21 -0.08 18.88
CA GLY A 169 -0.07 -0.21 17.46
C GLY A 169 -0.67 -1.56 17.10
N ILE A 170 -0.08 -2.64 17.57
CA ILE A 170 -0.51 -4.00 17.25
C ILE A 170 -1.90 -4.29 17.81
N PHE A 171 -2.16 -3.93 19.07
CA PHE A 171 -3.38 -4.35 19.77
C PHE A 171 -4.54 -3.38 19.63
N TYR A 172 -4.28 -2.07 19.44
CA TYR A 172 -5.32 -1.06 19.46
C TYR A 172 -5.32 -0.16 18.22
N VAL A 173 -4.20 0.51 17.91
CA VAL A 173 -4.18 1.56 16.88
C VAL A 173 -4.47 1.00 15.49
N ASN A 174 -3.79 -0.08 15.10
CA ASN A 174 -3.97 -0.66 13.77
C ASN A 174 -5.40 -1.20 13.55
N PRO A 175 -5.98 -2.06 14.45
CA PRO A 175 -7.35 -2.53 14.22
C PRO A 175 -8.37 -1.38 14.22
N TYR A 176 -8.18 -0.34 15.05
CA TYR A 176 -9.05 0.82 15.07
C TYR A 176 -8.96 1.63 13.77
N CYS A 177 -7.74 1.90 13.30
CA CYS A 177 -7.50 2.60 12.03
C CYS A 177 -8.12 1.85 10.84
N TYR A 178 -7.91 0.54 10.76
CA TYR A 178 -8.47 -0.27 9.66
C TYR A 178 -9.99 -0.35 9.72
N ALA A 179 -10.60 -0.46 10.91
CA ALA A 179 -12.05 -0.43 11.06
C ALA A 179 -12.63 0.91 10.60
N THR A 180 -12.02 2.03 11.00
CA THR A 180 -12.44 3.37 10.54
C THR A 180 -12.32 3.53 9.03
N GLN A 181 -11.24 3.01 8.43
CA GLN A 181 -11.07 3.01 6.98
C GLN A 181 -12.16 2.21 6.27
N ALA A 182 -12.57 1.06 6.82
CA ALA A 182 -13.66 0.27 6.26
C ALA A 182 -15.00 1.01 6.31
N GLU A 183 -15.31 1.71 7.41
CA GLU A 183 -16.53 2.53 7.52
C GLU A 183 -16.50 3.71 6.53
N MET A 184 -15.36 4.38 6.41
CA MET A 184 -15.18 5.44 5.42
C MET A 184 -15.42 4.93 4.00
N TYR A 185 -14.88 3.74 3.67
CA TYR A 185 -15.15 3.12 2.37
C TYR A 185 -16.63 2.82 2.16
N ARG A 186 -17.35 2.29 3.17
CA ARG A 186 -18.80 2.04 3.10
C ARG A 186 -19.58 3.33 2.80
N PHE A 187 -19.21 4.42 3.44
CA PHE A 187 -19.79 5.73 3.17
C PHE A 187 -19.54 6.16 1.71
N LEU A 188 -18.29 6.12 1.23
CA LEU A 188 -17.94 6.49 -0.15
C LEU A 188 -18.64 5.59 -1.16
N ARG A 189 -18.76 4.29 -0.88
CA ARG A 189 -19.47 3.33 -1.71
C ARG A 189 -20.95 3.70 -1.88
N THR A 190 -21.64 3.99 -0.78
CA THR A 190 -23.06 4.41 -0.80
C THR A 190 -23.21 5.67 -1.66
N ARG A 191 -22.38 6.67 -1.46
CA ARG A 191 -22.38 7.90 -2.26
C ARG A 191 -22.10 7.67 -3.73
N ALA A 192 -21.18 6.76 -4.06
CA ALA A 192 -20.85 6.43 -5.44
C ALA A 192 -22.02 5.77 -6.17
N LEU A 193 -22.77 4.91 -5.49
CA LEU A 193 -23.97 4.27 -6.03
C LEU A 193 -25.12 5.27 -6.19
N GLU A 194 -25.36 6.12 -5.20
CA GLU A 194 -26.39 7.18 -5.23
C GLU A 194 -26.14 8.16 -6.39
N ASN A 195 -24.88 8.54 -6.63
CA ASN A 195 -24.50 9.49 -7.67
C ASN A 195 -24.30 8.84 -9.05
N GLY A 196 -24.51 7.53 -9.19
CA GLY A 196 -24.33 6.80 -10.45
C GLY A 196 -22.87 6.71 -10.93
N ILE A 197 -21.90 6.93 -10.04
CA ILE A 197 -20.46 6.80 -10.34
C ILE A 197 -20.08 5.32 -10.49
N ALA A 198 -20.72 4.46 -9.71
CA ALA A 198 -20.57 3.01 -9.73
C ALA A 198 -21.92 2.31 -9.89
N THR A 199 -21.89 1.11 -10.46
CA THR A 199 -23.06 0.24 -10.53
C THR A 199 -23.01 -0.85 -9.46
N LEU A 200 -24.16 -1.46 -9.14
CA LEU A 200 -24.20 -2.61 -8.22
C LEU A 200 -23.46 -3.84 -8.76
N GLU A 201 -23.26 -3.93 -10.08
CA GLU A 201 -22.44 -4.99 -10.69
C GLU A 201 -20.95 -4.78 -10.44
N GLU A 202 -20.51 -3.51 -10.42
CA GLU A 202 -19.12 -3.16 -10.12
C GLU A 202 -18.82 -3.28 -8.62
N LEU A 203 -19.76 -2.84 -7.77
CA LEU A 203 -19.69 -2.90 -6.33
C LEU A 203 -20.88 -3.69 -5.77
N PRO A 204 -20.86 -5.03 -5.87
CA PRO A 204 -21.97 -5.88 -5.45
C PRO A 204 -22.22 -5.85 -3.93
N GLY A 205 -21.31 -5.29 -3.19
CA GLY A 205 -21.29 -5.38 -1.74
C GLY A 205 -20.75 -6.74 -1.27
N VAL A 206 -20.30 -6.76 -0.05
CA VAL A 206 -19.87 -8.00 0.58
C VAL A 206 -21.10 -8.58 1.26
N GLN A 207 -21.70 -9.60 0.65
CA GLN A 207 -22.78 -10.34 1.29
C GLN A 207 -22.19 -11.18 2.44
N PRO A 208 -22.82 -11.16 3.63
CA PRO A 208 -22.50 -12.13 4.66
C PRO A 208 -22.77 -13.53 4.09
N LEU A 209 -21.92 -14.49 4.46
CA LEU A 209 -22.07 -15.88 4.04
C LEU A 209 -23.48 -16.37 4.38
N PRO A 210 -24.13 -17.14 3.49
CA PRO A 210 -25.31 -17.91 3.87
C PRO A 210 -24.93 -18.84 5.03
N GLN A 211 -25.77 -18.84 6.06
CA GLN A 211 -25.60 -19.67 7.26
C GLN A 211 -25.65 -21.16 6.94
#